data_be31d20569bb2e3fbe6c638d8ede21d2
#
_entry.id   be31d20569bb2e3fbe6c638d8ede21d2
#
_cell.length_a   1.000
_cell.length_b   1.000
_cell.length_c   1.000
_cell.angle_alpha   90.00
_cell.angle_beta   90.00
_cell.angle_gamma   90.00
#
_symmetry.space_group_name_H-M   'P 1'
#
loop_
_entity.id
_entity.type
_entity.pdbx_description
1 polymer ?
#
loop_
_entity_poly.entity_id
_entity_poly.type
_entity_poly.pdbx_seq_one_letter_code
_entity_poly.pdbx_strand_id
1 'polypeptide(L)'
;MNSETIHIENLSIGYPGKNDVKVVADGICAGINSGELTCLLGANGVGKSTLLRTLSAFQPKLGGEIRIQGREIETYTDKQLSRVISVVLTEKCDLRNMSVTELVGLGRTPYTGFWGVLTQEDKHVVEHSIALVGIPHLAHRMVHTLSDGERQKVMIAKALAQETPVIYLDEPTAFLDFPSKVEMMQLLHHLSRRTDKTIFLSTHDLELALQIADKIWLMDKANGVTIGTPEDLSLNGSLGSFFARKGIVFDPESGLFRVDNEYASQVRLSGSGQRYAMMRKALQRNGIFAGRDVEAETHVETDGCTEGGDKV
;
A
#
# COMPACT_ATOMS: atom_id res chain seq x y z
N MET A 1 -0.28 -19.42 -14.42
CA MET A 1 0.16 -19.56 -13.01
C MET A 1 1.14 -18.45 -12.77
N ASN A 2 0.88 -17.58 -11.81
CA ASN A 2 1.83 -16.51 -11.45
C ASN A 2 3.11 -17.17 -10.90
N SER A 3 4.27 -16.79 -11.43
CA SER A 3 5.55 -17.31 -10.94
C SER A 3 6.01 -16.49 -9.74
N GLU A 4 6.60 -17.16 -8.75
CA GLU A 4 7.23 -16.47 -7.63
C GLU A 4 8.40 -15.63 -8.14
N THR A 5 8.29 -14.32 -8.02
CA THR A 5 9.34 -13.38 -8.47
C THR A 5 10.34 -13.09 -7.36
N ILE A 6 9.86 -12.99 -6.12
CA ILE A 6 10.68 -12.73 -4.94
C ILE A 6 10.44 -13.85 -3.94
N HIS A 7 11.52 -14.48 -3.50
CA HIS A 7 11.54 -15.49 -2.43
C HIS A 7 12.39 -14.99 -1.27
N ILE A 8 11.85 -15.09 -0.06
CA ILE A 8 12.50 -14.62 1.16
C ILE A 8 12.49 -15.76 2.18
N GLU A 9 13.65 -16.08 2.73
CA GLU A 9 13.82 -17.14 3.72
C GLU A 9 14.63 -16.64 4.93
N ASN A 10 14.02 -16.77 6.13
CA ASN A 10 14.61 -16.38 7.42
C ASN A 10 15.25 -14.99 7.44
N LEU A 11 14.65 -14.01 6.74
CA LEU A 11 15.23 -12.69 6.59
C LEU A 11 15.22 -11.92 7.91
N SER A 12 16.40 -11.43 8.30
CA SER A 12 16.61 -10.51 9.42
C SER A 12 16.99 -9.14 8.87
N ILE A 13 16.27 -8.11 9.31
CA ILE A 13 16.48 -6.71 8.90
C ILE A 13 16.80 -5.82 10.10
N GLY A 14 17.59 -4.79 9.85
CA GLY A 14 17.97 -3.85 10.91
C GLY A 14 19.19 -3.02 10.54
N TYR A 15 19.87 -2.53 11.57
CA TYR A 15 21.03 -1.65 11.40
C TYR A 15 22.24 -2.26 12.04
N PRO A 16 23.33 -2.50 11.28
CA PRO A 16 24.60 -2.92 11.86
C PRO A 16 25.22 -1.75 12.63
N GLY A 17 25.42 -1.90 13.92
CA GLY A 17 26.14 -0.93 14.75
C GLY A 17 27.56 -1.39 15.02
N LYS A 18 28.44 -0.46 15.48
CA LYS A 18 29.85 -0.80 15.79
C LYS A 18 30.00 -1.82 16.93
N ASN A 19 29.12 -1.78 17.92
CA ASN A 19 29.15 -2.66 19.10
C ASN A 19 27.81 -3.34 19.40
N ASP A 20 26.76 -3.01 18.65
CA ASP A 20 25.42 -3.55 18.86
C ASP A 20 24.65 -3.58 17.52
N VAL A 21 23.93 -4.66 17.28
CA VAL A 21 23.08 -4.83 16.09
C VAL A 21 21.65 -4.55 16.48
N LYS A 22 21.06 -3.51 15.90
CA LYS A 22 19.66 -3.20 16.11
C LYS A 22 18.80 -3.99 15.12
N VAL A 23 18.28 -5.14 15.56
CA VAL A 23 17.31 -5.92 14.80
C VAL A 23 15.96 -5.18 14.81
N VAL A 24 15.36 -5.04 13.64
CA VAL A 24 14.03 -4.42 13.43
C VAL A 24 12.96 -5.48 13.25
N ALA A 25 13.25 -6.51 12.48
CA ALA A 25 12.42 -7.72 12.36
C ALA A 25 13.32 -8.89 11.98
N ASP A 26 12.89 -10.09 12.35
CA ASP A 26 13.63 -11.33 12.19
C ASP A 26 12.73 -12.47 11.72
N GLY A 27 13.32 -13.49 11.10
CA GLY A 27 12.61 -14.70 10.70
C GLY A 27 11.55 -14.51 9.63
N ILE A 28 11.66 -13.49 8.78
CA ILE A 28 10.67 -13.23 7.73
C ILE A 28 10.82 -14.29 6.64
N CYS A 29 9.75 -15.06 6.41
CA CYS A 29 9.64 -16.01 5.29
C CYS A 29 8.43 -15.62 4.43
N ALA A 30 8.65 -15.38 3.14
CA ALA A 30 7.61 -14.89 2.24
C ALA A 30 7.93 -15.15 0.77
N GLY A 31 6.85 -15.26 -0.03
CA GLY A 31 6.90 -15.21 -1.49
C GLY A 31 6.04 -14.10 -2.04
N ILE A 32 6.50 -13.42 -3.09
CA ILE A 32 5.73 -12.43 -3.83
C ILE A 32 5.74 -12.84 -5.31
N ASN A 33 4.54 -12.95 -5.91
CA ASN A 33 4.39 -13.44 -7.27
C ASN A 33 4.32 -12.30 -8.29
N SER A 34 4.60 -12.65 -9.56
CA SER A 34 4.35 -11.74 -10.69
C SER A 34 2.86 -11.43 -10.81
N GLY A 35 2.54 -10.23 -11.30
CA GLY A 35 1.17 -9.78 -11.50
C GLY A 35 0.39 -9.49 -10.21
N GLU A 36 1.00 -9.56 -9.03
CA GLU A 36 0.37 -9.27 -7.73
C GLU A 36 0.71 -7.87 -7.21
N LEU A 37 -0.29 -7.23 -6.61
CA LEU A 37 -0.13 -6.04 -5.77
C LEU A 37 -0.07 -6.47 -4.32
N THR A 38 1.09 -6.33 -3.69
CA THR A 38 1.28 -6.62 -2.26
C THR A 38 1.41 -5.32 -1.47
N CYS A 39 0.64 -5.19 -0.37
CA CYS A 39 0.66 -4.04 0.52
C CYS A 39 1.30 -4.38 1.87
N LEU A 40 2.30 -3.60 2.28
CA LEU A 40 2.92 -3.67 3.60
C LEU A 40 2.26 -2.65 4.53
N LEU A 41 1.59 -3.15 5.55
CA LEU A 41 0.92 -2.38 6.59
C LEU A 41 1.67 -2.46 7.92
N GLY A 42 1.64 -1.39 8.68
CA GLY A 42 2.27 -1.35 9.99
C GLY A 42 2.31 0.06 10.57
N ALA A 43 2.52 0.16 11.87
CA ALA A 43 2.64 1.47 12.54
C ALA A 43 3.87 2.25 12.04
N ASN A 44 3.85 3.58 12.27
CA ASN A 44 5.03 4.40 12.02
C ASN A 44 6.20 3.94 12.90
N GLY A 45 7.39 3.84 12.29
CA GLY A 45 8.61 3.40 12.99
C GLY A 45 8.65 1.90 13.32
N VAL A 46 7.76 1.07 12.75
CA VAL A 46 7.81 -0.39 12.92
C VAL A 46 8.94 -1.03 12.09
N GLY A 47 9.36 -0.36 10.99
CA GLY A 47 10.44 -0.86 10.13
C GLY A 47 10.05 -1.06 8.67
N LYS A 48 8.89 -0.57 8.20
CA LYS A 48 8.44 -0.73 6.81
C LYS A 48 9.48 -0.26 5.79
N SER A 49 9.97 0.97 5.95
CA SER A 49 11.00 1.52 5.04
C SER A 49 12.35 0.78 5.18
N THR A 50 12.66 0.23 6.37
CA THR A 50 13.84 -0.63 6.55
C THR A 50 13.70 -1.92 5.74
N LEU A 51 12.53 -2.55 5.80
CA LEU A 51 12.23 -3.75 4.99
C LEU A 51 12.33 -3.45 3.50
N LEU A 52 11.68 -2.37 3.02
CA LEU A 52 11.75 -1.96 1.62
C LEU A 52 13.19 -1.69 1.16
N ARG A 53 13.98 -0.98 1.96
CA ARG A 53 15.39 -0.71 1.67
C ARG A 53 16.22 -1.99 1.62
N THR A 54 15.93 -2.96 2.49
CA THR A 54 16.63 -4.26 2.47
C THR A 54 16.23 -5.08 1.25
N LEU A 55 14.93 -5.15 0.91
CA LEU A 55 14.44 -5.86 -0.28
C LEU A 55 14.93 -5.23 -1.60
N SER A 56 15.26 -3.94 -1.60
CA SER A 56 15.83 -3.24 -2.76
C SER A 56 17.36 -3.16 -2.77
N ALA A 57 18.02 -3.83 -1.83
CA ALA A 57 19.48 -3.81 -1.62
C ALA A 57 20.08 -2.41 -1.34
N PHE A 58 19.27 -1.41 -0.98
CA PHE A 58 19.77 -0.12 -0.50
C PHE A 58 20.32 -0.20 0.92
N GLN A 59 19.98 -1.26 1.64
CA GLN A 59 20.49 -1.56 2.97
C GLN A 59 20.81 -3.05 3.05
N PRO A 60 21.98 -3.45 3.63
CA PRO A 60 22.30 -4.85 3.78
C PRO A 60 21.32 -5.54 4.72
N LYS A 61 21.00 -6.79 4.44
CA LYS A 61 20.30 -7.68 5.37
C LYS A 61 21.23 -8.03 6.55
N LEU A 62 20.66 -8.36 7.70
CA LEU A 62 21.41 -8.87 8.86
C LEU A 62 21.57 -10.39 8.80
N GLY A 63 20.67 -11.10 8.12
CA GLY A 63 20.68 -12.54 7.95
C GLY A 63 19.58 -13.02 7.01
N GLY A 64 19.56 -14.31 6.72
CA GLY A 64 18.59 -14.93 5.82
C GLY A 64 18.92 -14.74 4.35
N GLU A 65 17.95 -15.03 3.48
CA GLU A 65 18.13 -15.05 2.04
C GLU A 65 17.02 -14.25 1.34
N ILE A 66 17.39 -13.52 0.29
CA ILE A 66 16.46 -12.85 -0.63
C ILE A 66 16.83 -13.26 -2.04
N ARG A 67 15.93 -13.95 -2.73
CA ARG A 67 16.09 -14.29 -4.14
C ARG A 67 15.11 -13.53 -4.99
N ILE A 68 15.59 -12.98 -6.09
CA ILE A 68 14.76 -12.34 -7.12
C ILE A 68 14.94 -13.11 -8.41
N GLN A 69 13.84 -13.60 -8.98
CA GLN A 69 13.86 -14.49 -10.14
C GLN A 69 14.82 -15.70 -9.94
N GLY A 70 14.79 -16.30 -8.74
CA GLY A 70 15.60 -17.46 -8.36
C GLY A 70 17.08 -17.17 -8.08
N ARG A 71 17.53 -15.93 -8.23
CA ARG A 71 18.93 -15.54 -8.00
C ARG A 71 19.03 -14.70 -6.71
N GLU A 72 20.04 -15.00 -5.87
CA GLU A 72 20.28 -14.26 -4.62
C GLU A 72 20.65 -12.78 -4.91
N ILE A 73 20.02 -11.87 -4.14
CA ILE A 73 20.12 -10.42 -4.37
C ILE A 73 21.55 -9.88 -4.29
N GLU A 74 22.38 -10.41 -3.39
CA GLU A 74 23.75 -9.98 -3.19
C GLU A 74 24.70 -10.39 -4.34
N THR A 75 24.27 -11.30 -5.23
CA THR A 75 25.05 -11.72 -6.39
C THR A 75 24.85 -10.83 -7.62
N TYR A 76 23.90 -9.90 -7.57
CA TYR A 76 23.72 -8.91 -8.63
C TYR A 76 24.73 -7.78 -8.49
N THR A 77 25.28 -7.33 -9.62
CA THR A 77 25.96 -6.02 -9.66
C THR A 77 24.93 -4.91 -9.65
N ASP A 78 25.31 -3.68 -9.27
CA ASP A 78 24.39 -2.52 -9.25
C ASP A 78 23.69 -2.32 -10.61
N LYS A 79 24.43 -2.48 -11.72
CA LYS A 79 23.88 -2.40 -13.07
C LYS A 79 22.88 -3.51 -13.39
N GLN A 80 23.10 -4.73 -12.88
CA GLN A 80 22.14 -5.82 -13.06
C GLN A 80 20.92 -5.60 -12.18
N LEU A 81 21.12 -5.17 -10.93
CA LEU A 81 20.05 -4.90 -9.98
C LEU A 81 19.12 -3.79 -10.47
N SER A 82 19.67 -2.72 -11.08
CA SER A 82 18.89 -1.64 -11.68
C SER A 82 18.03 -2.07 -12.88
N ARG A 83 18.22 -3.27 -13.42
CA ARG A 83 17.36 -3.89 -14.45
C ARG A 83 16.35 -4.89 -13.89
N VAL A 84 16.38 -5.12 -12.58
CA VAL A 84 15.52 -6.09 -11.91
C VAL A 84 14.59 -5.40 -10.90
N ILE A 85 15.06 -4.34 -10.25
CA ILE A 85 14.28 -3.58 -9.26
C ILE A 85 14.21 -2.11 -9.67
N SER A 86 13.01 -1.55 -9.60
CA SER A 86 12.80 -0.10 -9.56
C SER A 86 12.18 0.31 -8.22
N VAL A 87 12.50 1.53 -7.77
CA VAL A 87 12.04 2.04 -6.47
C VAL A 87 11.47 3.44 -6.63
N VAL A 88 10.31 3.65 -6.03
CA VAL A 88 9.67 4.96 -5.90
C VAL A 88 9.64 5.33 -4.42
N LEU A 89 10.39 6.36 -4.04
CA LEU A 89 10.47 6.84 -2.67
C LEU A 89 9.50 8.00 -2.44
N THR A 90 9.08 8.17 -1.19
CA THR A 90 8.18 9.27 -0.76
C THR A 90 8.86 10.63 -0.76
N GLU A 91 10.20 10.67 -0.80
CA GLU A 91 10.97 11.92 -0.72
C GLU A 91 10.66 12.85 -1.90
N LYS A 92 10.32 14.11 -1.58
CA LYS A 92 10.10 15.14 -2.60
C LYS A 92 11.44 15.60 -3.16
N CYS A 93 11.77 15.17 -4.37
CA CYS A 93 12.90 15.74 -5.09
C CYS A 93 12.51 17.10 -5.67
N ASP A 94 13.29 18.16 -5.36
CA ASP A 94 13.12 19.48 -5.96
C ASP A 94 13.68 19.48 -7.41
N LEU A 95 12.91 18.94 -8.33
CA LEU A 95 13.26 18.82 -9.75
C LEU A 95 12.79 20.06 -10.51
N ARG A 96 13.51 21.17 -10.31
CA ARG A 96 13.32 22.39 -11.11
C ARG A 96 13.91 22.18 -12.50
N ASN A 97 13.29 22.75 -13.52
CA ASN A 97 13.77 22.75 -14.90
C ASN A 97 13.85 21.37 -15.60
N MET A 98 12.96 20.45 -15.24
CA MET A 98 12.83 19.16 -15.91
C MET A 98 11.38 18.94 -16.32
N SER A 99 11.13 18.53 -17.56
CA SER A 99 9.83 18.12 -18.04
C SER A 99 9.49 16.69 -17.59
N VAL A 100 8.20 16.32 -17.69
CA VAL A 100 7.74 14.96 -17.40
C VAL A 100 8.48 13.93 -18.27
N THR A 101 8.60 14.17 -19.58
CA THR A 101 9.30 13.27 -20.50
C THR A 101 10.77 13.08 -20.12
N GLU A 102 11.46 14.15 -19.74
CA GLU A 102 12.86 14.07 -19.29
C GLU A 102 13.00 13.27 -18.00
N LEU A 103 12.11 13.52 -17.02
CA LEU A 103 12.14 12.77 -15.75
C LEU A 103 11.85 11.29 -15.96
N VAL A 104 10.85 10.93 -16.76
CA VAL A 104 10.55 9.53 -17.09
C VAL A 104 11.69 8.90 -17.86
N GLY A 105 12.34 9.68 -18.74
CA GLY A 105 13.55 9.27 -19.48
C GLY A 105 14.71 8.83 -18.59
N LEU A 106 14.84 9.38 -17.37
CA LEU A 106 15.84 8.91 -16.41
C LEU A 106 15.64 7.44 -16.01
N GLY A 107 14.43 6.88 -16.16
CA GLY A 107 14.18 5.45 -15.98
C GLY A 107 14.99 4.58 -16.94
N ARG A 108 15.43 5.12 -18.08
CA ARG A 108 16.24 4.41 -19.08
C ARG A 108 17.75 4.39 -18.77
N THR A 109 18.19 5.06 -17.69
CA THR A 109 19.61 5.13 -17.29
C THR A 109 20.32 3.76 -17.28
N PRO A 110 19.73 2.63 -16.84
CA PRO A 110 20.39 1.31 -16.87
C PRO A 110 20.69 0.79 -18.29
N TYR A 111 20.07 1.37 -19.31
CA TYR A 111 20.16 0.94 -20.71
C TYR A 111 20.97 1.91 -21.57
N THR A 112 21.09 3.17 -21.14
CA THR A 112 21.87 4.19 -21.86
C THR A 112 23.36 4.02 -21.62
N GLY A 113 24.16 4.54 -22.57
CA GLY A 113 25.62 4.62 -22.44
C GLY A 113 26.04 5.79 -21.52
N PHE A 114 27.34 6.04 -21.45
CA PHE A 114 27.97 7.08 -20.62
C PHE A 114 27.35 8.48 -20.80
N TRP A 115 26.95 8.82 -22.02
CA TRP A 115 26.38 10.12 -22.36
C TRP A 115 24.87 10.25 -22.06
N GLY A 116 24.21 9.18 -21.61
CA GLY A 116 22.79 9.21 -21.27
C GLY A 116 21.84 9.51 -22.44
N VAL A 117 22.31 9.36 -23.69
CA VAL A 117 21.50 9.64 -24.89
C VAL A 117 20.46 8.54 -25.06
N LEU A 118 19.19 8.93 -25.15
CA LEU A 118 18.08 8.01 -25.39
C LEU A 118 18.03 7.63 -26.90
N THR A 119 17.94 6.34 -27.15
CA THR A 119 17.67 5.80 -28.49
C THR A 119 16.21 6.05 -28.89
N GLN A 120 15.83 5.73 -30.11
CA GLN A 120 14.42 5.82 -30.53
C GLN A 120 13.55 4.82 -29.79
N GLU A 121 14.07 3.64 -29.48
CA GLU A 121 13.40 2.63 -28.65
C GLU A 121 13.18 3.12 -27.21
N ASP A 122 14.19 3.74 -26.59
CA ASP A 122 14.04 4.33 -25.26
C ASP A 122 12.96 5.41 -25.21
N LYS A 123 12.87 6.26 -26.24
CA LYS A 123 11.82 7.28 -26.34
C LYS A 123 10.42 6.65 -26.43
N HIS A 124 10.29 5.58 -27.20
CA HIS A 124 9.04 4.84 -27.30
C HIS A 124 8.64 4.22 -25.94
N VAL A 125 9.59 3.62 -25.21
CA VAL A 125 9.34 3.10 -23.85
C VAL A 125 8.89 4.22 -22.89
N VAL A 126 9.51 5.40 -22.97
CA VAL A 126 9.12 6.58 -22.18
C VAL A 126 7.69 7.01 -22.48
N GLU A 127 7.35 7.18 -23.76
CA GLU A 127 6.00 7.57 -24.19
C GLU A 127 4.95 6.52 -23.76
N HIS A 128 5.26 5.24 -23.94
CA HIS A 128 4.40 4.16 -23.51
C HIS A 128 4.19 4.15 -21.98
N SER A 129 5.24 4.37 -21.20
CA SER A 129 5.14 4.44 -19.74
C SER A 129 4.28 5.61 -19.26
N ILE A 130 4.39 6.78 -19.89
CA ILE A 130 3.55 7.95 -19.64
C ILE A 130 2.08 7.65 -19.97
N ALA A 131 1.83 6.93 -21.07
CA ALA A 131 0.48 6.52 -21.47
C ALA A 131 -0.13 5.51 -20.51
N LEU A 132 0.66 4.54 -20.01
CA LEU A 132 0.21 3.52 -19.05
C LEU A 132 -0.34 4.11 -17.74
N VAL A 133 0.24 5.21 -17.27
CA VAL A 133 -0.23 5.90 -16.05
C VAL A 133 -1.28 6.99 -16.33
N GLY A 134 -1.72 7.14 -17.59
CA GLY A 134 -2.82 8.03 -17.98
C GLY A 134 -2.47 9.52 -18.02
N ILE A 135 -1.20 9.91 -18.18
CA ILE A 135 -0.77 11.31 -18.17
C ILE A 135 -0.08 11.81 -19.47
N PRO A 136 -0.43 11.35 -20.69
CA PRO A 136 0.21 11.83 -21.91
C PRO A 136 0.06 13.34 -22.13
N HIS A 137 -1.01 13.95 -21.65
CA HIS A 137 -1.27 15.38 -21.70
C HIS A 137 -0.29 16.21 -20.84
N LEU A 138 0.45 15.59 -19.93
CA LEU A 138 1.44 16.24 -19.06
C LEU A 138 2.88 16.10 -19.60
N ALA A 139 3.12 15.35 -20.67
CA ALA A 139 4.45 14.97 -21.15
C ALA A 139 5.46 16.13 -21.25
N HIS A 140 5.02 17.30 -21.71
CA HIS A 140 5.85 18.49 -21.87
C HIS A 140 5.77 19.49 -20.70
N ARG A 141 4.95 19.22 -19.67
CA ARG A 141 4.85 20.09 -18.50
C ARG A 141 6.09 19.95 -17.62
N MET A 142 6.45 21.04 -16.96
CA MET A 142 7.54 21.06 -15.98
C MET A 142 7.08 20.38 -14.68
N VAL A 143 7.91 19.49 -14.13
CA VAL A 143 7.59 18.66 -12.95
C VAL A 143 7.20 19.49 -11.72
N HIS A 144 7.84 20.65 -11.52
CA HIS A 144 7.54 21.53 -10.39
C HIS A 144 6.16 22.20 -10.45
N THR A 145 5.47 22.15 -11.61
CA THR A 145 4.12 22.71 -11.81
C THR A 145 3.01 21.70 -11.59
N LEU A 146 3.37 20.46 -11.27
CA LEU A 146 2.42 19.36 -11.11
C LEU A 146 1.86 19.32 -9.68
N SER A 147 0.60 18.88 -9.57
CA SER A 147 0.04 18.47 -8.28
C SER A 147 0.79 17.26 -7.70
N ASP A 148 0.62 16.99 -6.40
CA ASP A 148 1.27 15.84 -5.77
C ASP A 148 0.82 14.51 -6.42
N GLY A 149 -0.45 14.36 -6.78
CA GLY A 149 -0.95 13.17 -7.49
C GLY A 149 -0.40 13.01 -8.89
N GLU A 150 -0.34 14.09 -9.68
CA GLU A 150 0.29 14.08 -11.01
C GLU A 150 1.77 13.74 -10.92
N ARG A 151 2.49 14.33 -9.95
CA ARG A 151 3.90 14.05 -9.70
C ARG A 151 4.13 12.58 -9.34
N GLN A 152 3.26 12.01 -8.50
CA GLN A 152 3.35 10.60 -8.12
C GLN A 152 3.15 9.68 -9.33
N LYS A 153 2.20 9.98 -10.22
CA LYS A 153 2.05 9.25 -11.49
C LYS A 153 3.29 9.34 -12.37
N VAL A 154 3.95 10.50 -12.42
CA VAL A 154 5.22 10.66 -13.14
C VAL A 154 6.34 9.78 -12.56
N MET A 155 6.44 9.70 -11.22
CA MET A 155 7.43 8.83 -10.58
C MET A 155 7.17 7.34 -10.87
N ILE A 156 5.90 6.93 -10.92
CA ILE A 156 5.52 5.58 -11.33
C ILE A 156 5.85 5.34 -12.81
N ALA A 157 5.57 6.31 -13.70
CA ALA A 157 5.95 6.21 -15.11
C ALA A 157 7.46 6.05 -15.28
N LYS A 158 8.27 6.78 -14.50
CA LYS A 158 9.74 6.60 -14.46
C LYS A 158 10.14 5.18 -14.06
N ALA A 159 9.49 4.62 -13.03
CA ALA A 159 9.74 3.26 -12.58
C ALA A 159 9.33 2.22 -13.66
N LEU A 160 8.22 2.45 -14.36
CA LEU A 160 7.79 1.61 -15.49
C LEU A 160 8.76 1.67 -16.66
N ALA A 161 9.28 2.88 -16.98
CA ALA A 161 10.26 3.08 -18.06
C ALA A 161 11.59 2.35 -17.81
N GLN A 162 11.86 1.99 -16.57
CA GLN A 162 13.02 1.16 -16.21
C GLN A 162 12.84 -0.32 -16.60
N GLU A 163 11.61 -0.75 -16.99
CA GLU A 163 11.26 -2.10 -17.46
C GLU A 163 11.69 -3.24 -16.51
N THR A 164 11.70 -2.98 -15.22
CA THR A 164 12.03 -3.99 -14.21
C THR A 164 10.85 -4.91 -13.93
N PRO A 165 11.07 -6.19 -13.57
CA PRO A 165 10.01 -7.10 -13.12
C PRO A 165 9.45 -6.72 -11.75
N VAL A 166 10.22 -6.01 -10.91
CA VAL A 166 9.84 -5.64 -9.55
C VAL A 166 9.80 -4.12 -9.40
N ILE A 167 8.73 -3.61 -8.80
CA ILE A 167 8.56 -2.19 -8.44
C ILE A 167 8.25 -2.10 -6.94
N TYR A 168 9.13 -1.44 -6.19
CA TYR A 168 8.89 -1.08 -4.81
C TYR A 168 8.43 0.36 -4.69
N LEU A 169 7.39 0.61 -3.87
CA LEU A 169 6.91 1.97 -3.61
C LEU A 169 6.82 2.20 -2.10
N ASP A 170 7.46 3.26 -1.61
CA ASP A 170 7.35 3.67 -0.22
C ASP A 170 6.27 4.75 -0.10
N GLU A 171 5.14 4.40 0.50
CA GLU A 171 3.98 5.27 0.75
C GLU A 171 3.48 6.08 -0.48
N PRO A 172 3.15 5.43 -1.61
CA PRO A 172 2.80 6.13 -2.84
C PRO A 172 1.51 6.98 -2.75
N THR A 173 0.70 6.78 -1.72
CA THR A 173 -0.53 7.52 -1.45
C THR A 173 -0.36 8.65 -0.44
N ALA A 174 0.87 8.88 0.05
CA ALA A 174 1.14 9.97 0.98
C ALA A 174 0.82 11.33 0.37
N PHE A 175 0.22 12.22 1.17
CA PHE A 175 -0.16 13.59 0.79
C PHE A 175 -1.28 13.70 -0.25
N LEU A 176 -1.91 12.60 -0.65
CA LEU A 176 -3.05 12.61 -1.56
C LEU A 176 -4.38 12.72 -0.80
N ASP A 177 -5.37 13.36 -1.41
CA ASP A 177 -6.76 13.31 -0.95
C ASP A 177 -7.37 11.92 -1.22
N PHE A 178 -8.49 11.61 -0.59
CA PHE A 178 -9.07 10.27 -0.66
C PHE A 178 -9.39 9.80 -2.09
N PRO A 179 -10.02 10.61 -2.98
CA PRO A 179 -10.24 10.20 -4.36
C PRO A 179 -8.94 9.87 -5.12
N SER A 180 -7.90 10.70 -4.95
CA SER A 180 -6.59 10.48 -5.57
C SER A 180 -5.88 9.23 -5.03
N LYS A 181 -6.07 8.90 -3.75
CA LYS A 181 -5.57 7.64 -3.17
C LYS A 181 -6.23 6.43 -3.81
N VAL A 182 -7.56 6.44 -3.95
CA VAL A 182 -8.31 5.37 -4.61
C VAL A 182 -7.82 5.19 -6.04
N GLU A 183 -7.72 6.27 -6.81
CA GLU A 183 -7.23 6.25 -8.19
C GLU A 183 -5.81 5.68 -8.27
N MET A 184 -4.94 6.08 -7.37
CA MET A 184 -3.55 5.61 -7.31
C MET A 184 -3.48 4.10 -7.03
N MET A 185 -4.21 3.61 -6.05
CA MET A 185 -4.24 2.19 -5.71
C MET A 185 -4.81 1.34 -6.85
N GLN A 186 -5.89 1.81 -7.49
CA GLN A 186 -6.47 1.16 -8.67
C GLN A 186 -5.49 1.14 -9.84
N LEU A 187 -4.77 2.24 -10.08
CA LEU A 187 -3.72 2.32 -11.10
C LEU A 187 -2.64 1.25 -10.85
N LEU A 188 -2.10 1.17 -9.64
CA LEU A 188 -1.06 0.20 -9.29
C LEU A 188 -1.54 -1.25 -9.44
N HIS A 189 -2.76 -1.55 -9.01
CA HIS A 189 -3.36 -2.87 -9.21
C HIS A 189 -3.55 -3.21 -10.69
N HIS A 190 -4.05 -2.27 -11.51
CA HIS A 190 -4.14 -2.46 -12.95
C HIS A 190 -2.77 -2.67 -13.61
N LEU A 191 -1.76 -1.91 -13.19
CA LEU A 191 -0.40 -2.04 -13.70
C LEU A 191 0.20 -3.41 -13.39
N SER A 192 0.04 -3.93 -12.16
CA SER A 192 0.53 -5.27 -11.81
C SER A 192 -0.04 -6.33 -12.76
N ARG A 193 -1.34 -6.30 -13.01
CA ARG A 193 -2.04 -7.26 -13.89
C ARG A 193 -1.69 -7.11 -15.36
N ARG A 194 -1.67 -5.86 -15.89
CA ARG A 194 -1.44 -5.60 -17.32
C ARG A 194 0.00 -5.81 -17.76
N THR A 195 0.95 -5.59 -16.87
CA THR A 195 2.37 -5.65 -17.19
C THR A 195 3.08 -6.85 -16.57
N ASP A 196 2.33 -7.73 -15.88
CA ASP A 196 2.84 -8.90 -15.14
C ASP A 196 4.00 -8.57 -14.18
N LYS A 197 4.00 -7.32 -13.65
CA LYS A 197 5.02 -6.87 -12.71
C LYS A 197 4.63 -7.19 -11.28
N THR A 198 5.61 -7.52 -10.48
CA THR A 198 5.48 -7.58 -9.03
C THR A 198 5.49 -6.16 -8.46
N ILE A 199 4.39 -5.73 -7.86
CA ILE A 199 4.30 -4.42 -7.20
C ILE A 199 4.17 -4.64 -5.70
N PHE A 200 5.13 -4.10 -4.93
CA PHE A 200 5.14 -4.15 -3.48
C PHE A 200 5.21 -2.72 -2.92
N LEU A 201 4.23 -2.33 -2.13
CA LEU A 201 4.17 -0.98 -1.58
C LEU A 201 3.95 -0.96 -0.07
N SER A 202 4.52 0.04 0.61
CA SER A 202 4.13 0.37 1.98
C SER A 202 2.97 1.37 1.96
N THR A 203 2.04 1.24 2.90
CA THR A 203 0.92 2.18 3.03
C THR A 203 0.40 2.25 4.46
N HIS A 204 -0.28 3.35 4.79
CA HIS A 204 -1.06 3.52 6.00
C HIS A 204 -2.57 3.40 5.74
N ASP A 205 -2.98 3.35 4.47
CA ASP A 205 -4.37 3.31 4.06
C ASP A 205 -4.90 1.87 4.12
N LEU A 206 -5.21 1.44 5.35
CA LEU A 206 -5.65 0.07 5.63
C LEU A 206 -6.88 -0.33 4.82
N GLU A 207 -7.93 0.50 4.82
CA GLU A 207 -9.18 0.16 4.13
C GLU A 207 -8.98 0.01 2.62
N LEU A 208 -8.14 0.85 2.01
CA LEU A 208 -7.83 0.71 0.59
C LEU A 208 -6.97 -0.51 0.29
N ALA A 209 -6.02 -0.83 1.18
CA ALA A 209 -5.21 -2.03 1.03
C ALA A 209 -6.07 -3.30 1.12
N LEU A 210 -7.01 -3.39 2.06
CA LEU A 210 -7.93 -4.52 2.20
C LEU A 210 -8.87 -4.70 1.01
N GLN A 211 -9.23 -3.60 0.31
CA GLN A 211 -10.13 -3.66 -0.84
C GLN A 211 -9.43 -3.96 -2.17
N ILE A 212 -8.14 -3.67 -2.30
CA ILE A 212 -7.47 -3.62 -3.61
C ILE A 212 -6.27 -4.57 -3.69
N ALA A 213 -5.57 -4.84 -2.59
CA ALA A 213 -4.37 -5.66 -2.59
C ALA A 213 -4.70 -7.15 -2.77
N ASP A 214 -3.86 -7.85 -3.52
CA ASP A 214 -3.91 -9.31 -3.65
C ASP A 214 -3.33 -9.99 -2.40
N LYS A 215 -2.33 -9.35 -1.76
CA LYS A 215 -1.67 -9.85 -0.56
C LYS A 215 -1.33 -8.71 0.40
N ILE A 216 -1.41 -8.98 1.68
CA ILE A 216 -1.09 -8.04 2.75
C ILE A 216 -0.02 -8.62 3.64
N TRP A 217 0.93 -7.76 4.00
CA TRP A 217 1.93 -8.00 5.02
C TRP A 217 1.66 -7.08 6.21
N LEU A 218 1.32 -7.65 7.35
CA LEU A 218 1.12 -6.93 8.61
C LEU A 218 2.43 -6.96 9.39
N MET A 219 3.08 -5.82 9.55
CA MET A 219 4.34 -5.71 10.29
C MET A 219 4.11 -5.14 11.68
N ASP A 220 4.42 -5.93 12.70
CA ASP A 220 4.27 -5.57 14.13
C ASP A 220 5.58 -5.86 14.88
N LYS A 221 5.89 -5.03 15.90
CA LYS A 221 7.12 -5.20 16.70
C LYS A 221 7.11 -6.46 17.56
N ALA A 222 5.94 -6.93 17.98
CA ALA A 222 5.82 -8.06 18.88
C ALA A 222 5.71 -9.39 18.12
N ASN A 223 5.04 -9.37 16.94
CA ASN A 223 4.67 -10.57 16.20
C ASN A 223 5.45 -10.72 14.88
N GLY A 224 6.37 -9.79 14.57
CA GLY A 224 7.11 -9.80 13.31
C GLY A 224 6.24 -9.45 12.11
N VAL A 225 6.27 -10.27 11.07
CA VAL A 225 5.50 -10.05 9.82
C VAL A 225 4.51 -11.20 9.62
N THR A 226 3.21 -10.88 9.60
CA THR A 226 2.14 -11.82 9.27
C THR A 226 1.67 -11.57 7.84
N ILE A 227 1.53 -12.63 7.03
CA ILE A 227 1.28 -12.54 5.59
C ILE A 227 0.03 -13.34 5.22
N GLY A 228 -0.81 -12.79 4.38
CA GLY A 228 -2.01 -13.47 3.86
C GLY A 228 -2.75 -12.64 2.84
N THR A 229 -3.81 -13.21 2.27
CA THR A 229 -4.82 -12.42 1.55
C THR A 229 -5.62 -11.60 2.54
N PRO A 230 -6.27 -10.49 2.12
CA PRO A 230 -7.19 -9.74 2.99
C PRO A 230 -8.21 -10.63 3.68
N GLU A 231 -8.78 -11.60 2.96
CA GLU A 231 -9.80 -12.54 3.44
C GLU A 231 -9.23 -13.48 4.50
N ASP A 232 -8.08 -14.10 4.25
CA ASP A 232 -7.44 -15.02 5.20
C ASP A 232 -7.08 -14.32 6.51
N LEU A 233 -6.53 -13.10 6.43
CA LEU A 233 -6.16 -12.30 7.60
C LEU A 233 -7.38 -11.82 8.40
N SER A 234 -8.52 -11.64 7.73
CA SER A 234 -9.80 -11.36 8.37
C SER A 234 -10.33 -12.58 9.10
N LEU A 235 -10.42 -13.73 8.40
CA LEU A 235 -11.03 -14.96 8.91
C LEU A 235 -10.24 -15.59 10.05
N ASN A 236 -8.91 -15.53 10.00
CA ASN A 236 -8.05 -16.08 11.07
C ASN A 236 -7.86 -15.14 12.28
N GLY A 237 -8.49 -13.95 12.26
CA GLY A 237 -8.45 -12.98 13.34
C GLY A 237 -7.15 -12.15 13.43
N SER A 238 -6.22 -12.29 12.47
CA SER A 238 -4.95 -11.55 12.45
C SER A 238 -5.16 -10.05 12.37
N LEU A 239 -6.14 -9.57 11.56
CA LEU A 239 -6.49 -8.15 11.50
C LEU A 239 -7.00 -7.63 12.84
N GLY A 240 -7.91 -8.34 13.48
CA GLY A 240 -8.42 -7.97 14.80
C GLY A 240 -7.30 -7.85 15.83
N SER A 241 -6.44 -8.85 15.91
CA SER A 241 -5.30 -8.88 16.85
C SER A 241 -4.28 -7.78 16.58
N PHE A 242 -4.01 -7.46 15.31
CA PHE A 242 -3.05 -6.43 14.91
C PHE A 242 -3.50 -5.02 15.34
N PHE A 243 -4.81 -4.74 15.32
CA PHE A 243 -5.38 -3.42 15.62
C PHE A 243 -5.96 -3.30 17.05
N ALA A 244 -6.25 -4.41 17.75
CA ALA A 244 -6.87 -4.42 19.08
C ALA A 244 -6.11 -3.57 20.13
N ARG A 245 -4.79 -3.45 20.01
CA ARG A 245 -3.96 -2.66 20.93
C ARG A 245 -4.10 -1.14 20.78
N LYS A 246 -4.89 -0.66 19.83
CA LYS A 246 -5.02 0.76 19.49
C LYS A 246 -6.41 1.34 19.72
N GLY A 247 -7.28 0.62 20.44
CA GLY A 247 -8.68 1.01 20.58
C GLY A 247 -9.46 0.95 19.25
N ILE A 248 -9.06 0.04 18.37
CA ILE A 248 -9.71 -0.22 17.09
C ILE A 248 -10.20 -1.66 17.10
N VAL A 249 -11.44 -1.88 16.75
CA VAL A 249 -12.05 -3.20 16.62
C VAL A 249 -12.33 -3.47 15.15
N PHE A 250 -11.86 -4.61 14.67
CA PHE A 250 -12.26 -5.12 13.36
C PHE A 250 -13.61 -5.84 13.50
N ASP A 251 -14.57 -5.44 12.70
CA ASP A 251 -15.90 -6.05 12.63
C ASP A 251 -15.91 -7.07 11.47
N PRO A 252 -15.88 -8.39 11.76
CA PRO A 252 -15.82 -9.41 10.72
C PRO A 252 -17.08 -9.45 9.83
N GLU A 253 -18.23 -9.03 10.35
CA GLU A 253 -19.50 -9.05 9.58
C GLU A 253 -19.52 -7.98 8.49
N SER A 254 -19.02 -6.78 8.82
CA SER A 254 -18.97 -5.66 7.86
C SER A 254 -17.65 -5.57 7.10
N GLY A 255 -16.59 -6.26 7.56
CA GLY A 255 -15.22 -6.12 7.03
C GLY A 255 -14.60 -4.74 7.30
N LEU A 256 -15.16 -3.96 8.23
CA LEU A 256 -14.75 -2.58 8.52
C LEU A 256 -14.12 -2.46 9.90
N PHE A 257 -13.24 -1.46 10.02
CA PHE A 257 -12.71 -1.07 11.31
C PHE A 257 -13.62 -0.05 11.98
N ARG A 258 -13.79 -0.19 13.29
CA ARG A 258 -14.51 0.78 14.14
C ARG A 258 -13.67 1.15 15.35
N VAL A 259 -13.93 2.33 15.89
CA VAL A 259 -13.35 2.75 17.16
C VAL A 259 -13.98 1.92 18.27
N ASP A 260 -13.16 1.41 19.17
CA ASP A 260 -13.62 0.77 20.39
C ASP A 260 -14.08 1.85 21.36
N ASN A 261 -15.40 2.05 21.42
CA ASN A 261 -16.01 3.05 22.28
C ASN A 261 -16.40 2.42 23.60
N GLU A 262 -16.06 3.09 24.70
CA GLU A 262 -16.71 2.81 25.99
C GLU A 262 -18.17 3.27 25.94
N TYR A 263 -19.08 2.35 26.21
CA TYR A 263 -20.50 2.65 26.19
C TYR A 263 -21.03 2.85 27.62
N ALA A 264 -21.65 4.01 27.86
CA ALA A 264 -22.27 4.35 29.16
C ALA A 264 -23.66 3.74 29.29
N SER A 265 -24.33 3.43 28.18
CA SER A 265 -25.67 2.85 28.15
C SER A 265 -25.88 1.99 26.92
N GLN A 266 -26.96 1.23 26.89
CA GLN A 266 -27.33 0.39 25.78
C GLN A 266 -28.81 0.54 25.41
N VAL A 267 -29.11 0.42 24.13
CA VAL A 267 -30.47 0.46 23.61
C VAL A 267 -30.70 -0.66 22.59
N ARG A 268 -31.90 -1.21 22.59
CA ARG A 268 -32.32 -2.12 21.54
C ARG A 268 -32.72 -1.30 20.32
N LEU A 269 -32.03 -1.51 19.19
CA LEU A 269 -32.30 -0.81 17.94
C LEU A 269 -32.89 -1.80 16.94
N SER A 270 -34.13 -1.59 16.50
CA SER A 270 -34.76 -2.37 15.45
C SER A 270 -34.88 -1.58 14.15
N GLY A 271 -35.00 -2.32 13.04
CA GLY A 271 -35.07 -1.75 11.70
C GLY A 271 -34.05 -2.33 10.74
N SER A 272 -33.95 -1.75 9.54
CA SER A 272 -33.08 -2.25 8.49
C SER A 272 -32.57 -1.11 7.59
N GLY A 273 -31.59 -1.44 6.72
CA GLY A 273 -31.08 -0.53 5.70
C GLY A 273 -30.32 0.68 6.25
N GLN A 274 -30.32 1.75 5.45
CA GLN A 274 -29.49 2.93 5.70
C GLN A 274 -29.87 3.67 6.99
N ARG A 275 -31.17 3.79 7.29
CA ARG A 275 -31.66 4.47 8.50
C ARG A 275 -31.15 3.78 9.77
N TYR A 276 -31.26 2.46 9.83
CA TYR A 276 -30.72 1.66 10.93
C TYR A 276 -29.21 1.89 11.09
N ALA A 277 -28.44 1.81 10.00
CA ALA A 277 -27.00 2.00 10.04
C ALA A 277 -26.59 3.40 10.52
N MET A 278 -27.30 4.43 10.07
CA MET A 278 -27.03 5.82 10.50
C MET A 278 -27.40 6.06 11.95
N MET A 279 -28.54 5.55 12.39
CA MET A 279 -28.98 5.66 13.81
C MET A 279 -27.99 4.93 14.74
N ARG A 280 -27.60 3.71 14.38
CA ARG A 280 -26.59 2.95 15.12
C ARG A 280 -25.28 3.74 15.27
N LYS A 281 -24.77 4.33 14.18
CA LYS A 281 -23.56 5.17 14.19
C LYS A 281 -23.75 6.43 15.08
N ALA A 282 -24.92 7.06 15.03
CA ALA A 282 -25.21 8.23 15.84
C ALA A 282 -25.21 7.89 17.33
N LEU A 283 -25.86 6.80 17.72
CA LEU A 283 -25.89 6.32 19.10
C LEU A 283 -24.50 5.94 19.61
N GLN A 284 -23.71 5.21 18.81
CA GLN A 284 -22.35 4.84 19.14
C GLN A 284 -21.44 6.07 19.38
N ARG A 285 -21.57 7.12 18.59
CA ARG A 285 -20.83 8.38 18.79
C ARG A 285 -21.19 9.09 20.09
N ASN A 286 -22.38 8.83 20.63
CA ASN A 286 -22.84 9.37 21.91
C ASN A 286 -22.65 8.41 23.09
N GLY A 287 -21.80 7.39 22.94
CA GLY A 287 -21.49 6.44 24.01
C GLY A 287 -22.65 5.48 24.34
N ILE A 288 -23.54 5.23 23.37
CA ILE A 288 -24.69 4.34 23.51
C ILE A 288 -24.49 3.13 22.62
N PHE A 289 -24.43 1.93 23.22
CA PHE A 289 -24.39 0.70 22.45
C PHE A 289 -25.78 0.39 21.88
N ALA A 290 -25.87 0.18 20.58
CA ALA A 290 -27.12 -0.09 19.90
C ALA A 290 -27.03 -1.33 18.99
N GLY A 291 -27.95 -2.28 19.16
CA GLY A 291 -28.01 -3.52 18.40
C GLY A 291 -29.40 -4.16 18.43
N ARG A 292 -29.63 -5.14 17.55
CA ARG A 292 -30.92 -5.86 17.46
C ARG A 292 -31.14 -6.81 18.64
N ASP A 293 -30.06 -7.47 19.07
CA ASP A 293 -30.07 -8.52 20.08
C ASP A 293 -29.66 -7.99 21.48
N VAL A 294 -29.80 -6.68 21.67
CA VAL A 294 -29.47 -6.05 22.94
C VAL A 294 -30.68 -6.13 23.88
N GLU A 295 -30.48 -6.68 25.05
CA GLU A 295 -31.47 -6.61 26.15
C GLU A 295 -31.34 -5.24 26.81
N ALA A 296 -32.25 -4.33 26.49
CA ALA A 296 -32.27 -2.98 27.04
C ALA A 296 -33.72 -2.56 27.31
N GLU A 297 -33.90 -1.74 28.36
CA GLU A 297 -35.21 -1.15 28.69
C GLU A 297 -35.70 -0.17 27.63
N THR A 298 -34.76 0.47 26.93
CA THR A 298 -35.08 1.43 25.88
C THR A 298 -35.00 0.76 24.51
N HIS A 299 -36.09 0.86 23.76
CA HIS A 299 -36.19 0.38 22.36
C HIS A 299 -36.39 1.55 21.42
N VAL A 300 -35.60 1.56 20.34
CA VAL A 300 -35.67 2.55 19.28
C VAL A 300 -35.94 1.84 17.93
N GLU A 301 -36.93 2.29 17.21
CA GLU A 301 -37.34 1.76 15.90
C GLU A 301 -37.02 2.77 14.80
N THR A 302 -36.39 2.32 13.75
CA THR A 302 -35.98 3.20 12.61
C THR A 302 -36.93 3.19 11.43
N ASP A 303 -37.88 2.25 11.39
CA ASP A 303 -38.81 2.08 10.26
C ASP A 303 -40.15 2.80 10.44
N GLY A 304 -40.33 3.55 11.52
CA GLY A 304 -41.59 4.17 11.95
C GLY A 304 -41.90 5.60 11.46
N CYS A 305 -41.38 6.04 10.30
CA CYS A 305 -41.88 7.27 9.66
C CYS A 305 -42.50 6.95 8.30
N THR A 306 -43.77 6.59 8.29
CA THR A 306 -44.66 6.84 7.16
C THR A 306 -44.69 8.34 6.87
N GLU A 307 -44.57 8.69 5.59
CA GLU A 307 -44.79 10.04 5.08
C GLU A 307 -46.14 10.58 5.59
N GLY A 308 -46.09 11.51 6.48
CA GLY A 308 -47.21 12.30 6.95
C GLY A 308 -46.65 13.67 7.25
N GLY A 309 -46.92 14.59 6.34
CA GLY A 309 -46.50 15.98 6.45
C GLY A 309 -47.06 16.60 7.71
N ASP A 310 -46.25 17.46 8.33
CA ASP A 310 -46.71 18.83 8.57
C ASP A 310 -45.54 19.69 9.03
N LYS A 311 -45.52 20.88 8.40
CA LYS A 311 -44.70 22.02 8.77
C LYS A 311 -44.97 22.45 10.21
N VAL A 312 -43.96 22.68 11.03
CA VAL A 312 -43.76 23.92 11.79
C VAL A 312 -42.26 24.13 11.96
#